data_983a48eaf7be481f8895e3dd63684b64
#
_entry.id   983a48eaf7be481f8895e3dd63684b64
#
_cell.length_a   1.000
_cell.length_b   1.000
_cell.length_c   1.000
_cell.angle_alpha   90.00
_cell.angle_beta   90.00
_cell.angle_gamma   90.00
#
_symmetry.space_group_name_H-M   'P 1'
#
loop_
_entity.id
_entity.type
_entity.pdbx_description
1 polymer ?
#
loop_
_entity_poly.entity_id
_entity_poly.type
_entity_poly.pdbx_seq_one_letter_code
_entity_poly.pdbx_strand_id
1 'polypeptide(L)'
;MNNSAFYQSAHAMSEQPALLPQPILDALHCSRFLRRQLDSRPWLAERLAASIGAPLDTTALRDYLREEKVDDNNLKTVLRKMRAWVICHALVRDIARLADLTEVTETMTLLADIAVETAHDVLRAQLVARGVRGCGRAAAP
;
A
#
# COMPACT_ATOMS: atom_id res chain seq x y z
N MET A 1 -16.19 45.99 30.29
CA MET A 1 -17.20 45.58 29.31
C MET A 1 -16.61 44.46 28.49
N ASN A 2 -17.19 43.31 28.66
CA ASN A 2 -16.59 41.99 28.34
C ASN A 2 -16.62 41.69 26.85
N ASN A 3 -15.47 41.37 26.29
CA ASN A 3 -15.34 40.87 24.95
C ASN A 3 -14.80 39.42 25.01
N SER A 4 -15.56 38.52 25.65
CA SER A 4 -15.21 37.11 25.86
C SER A 4 -16.11 36.11 25.11
N ALA A 5 -16.84 36.55 24.08
CA ALA A 5 -17.83 35.69 23.42
C ALA A 5 -17.50 35.26 21.99
N PHE A 6 -16.28 35.51 21.48
CA PHE A 6 -15.93 35.21 20.09
C PHE A 6 -14.87 34.11 19.89
N TYR A 7 -14.41 33.43 20.94
CA TYR A 7 -13.37 32.39 20.82
C TYR A 7 -13.87 30.95 21.12
N GLN A 8 -15.17 30.69 21.11
CA GLN A 8 -15.70 29.35 21.44
C GLN A 8 -16.46 28.65 20.30
N SER A 9 -16.17 28.93 19.04
CA SER A 9 -16.89 28.28 17.95
C SER A 9 -16.01 27.70 16.83
N ALA A 10 -14.78 27.25 17.14
CA ALA A 10 -13.91 26.68 16.12
C ALA A 10 -13.16 25.39 16.51
N HIS A 11 -13.62 24.65 17.51
CA HIS A 11 -13.02 23.34 17.85
C HIS A 11 -14.07 22.33 18.27
N ALA A 12 -14.93 21.93 17.36
CA ALA A 12 -15.79 20.77 17.53
C ALA A 12 -16.06 20.08 16.18
N MET A 13 -15.03 19.86 15.39
CA MET A 13 -15.06 18.73 14.47
C MET A 13 -14.30 17.61 15.19
N SER A 14 -15.07 16.85 15.96
CA SER A 14 -14.68 15.61 16.60
C SER A 14 -14.10 14.68 15.53
N GLU A 15 -12.77 14.59 15.47
CA GLU A 15 -12.09 13.41 14.94
C GLU A 15 -12.44 12.26 15.89
N GLN A 16 -13.56 11.63 15.63
CA GLN A 16 -13.80 10.28 16.14
C GLN A 16 -12.70 9.44 15.51
N PRO A 17 -11.83 8.76 16.27
CA PRO A 17 -10.91 7.80 15.71
C PRO A 17 -11.76 6.80 14.95
N ALA A 18 -11.55 6.72 13.62
CA ALA A 18 -12.28 5.79 12.77
C ALA A 18 -12.11 4.41 13.37
N LEU A 19 -13.21 3.83 13.89
CA LEU A 19 -13.18 2.53 14.54
C LEU A 19 -12.71 1.52 13.49
N LEU A 20 -11.57 0.87 13.75
CA LEU A 20 -11.03 -0.12 12.80
C LEU A 20 -12.05 -1.24 12.58
N PRO A 21 -12.22 -1.73 11.35
CA PRO A 21 -13.07 -2.88 11.07
C PRO A 21 -12.76 -4.08 11.94
N GLN A 22 -13.80 -4.83 12.34
CA GLN A 22 -13.68 -5.96 13.25
C GLN A 22 -12.62 -6.99 12.84
N PRO A 23 -12.46 -7.35 11.55
CA PRO A 23 -11.40 -8.26 11.13
C PRO A 23 -9.98 -7.79 11.50
N ILE A 24 -9.73 -6.47 11.45
CA ILE A 24 -8.44 -5.90 11.84
C ILE A 24 -8.25 -5.98 13.36
N LEU A 25 -9.30 -5.69 14.13
CA LEU A 25 -9.25 -5.79 15.59
C LEU A 25 -8.97 -7.23 16.04
N ASP A 26 -9.65 -8.21 15.46
CA ASP A 26 -9.44 -9.62 15.74
C ASP A 26 -8.01 -10.07 15.41
N ALA A 27 -7.50 -9.66 14.26
CA ALA A 27 -6.13 -9.96 13.84
C ALA A 27 -5.08 -9.30 14.76
N LEU A 28 -5.35 -8.11 15.29
CA LEU A 28 -4.47 -7.45 16.25
C LEU A 28 -4.36 -8.23 17.57
N HIS A 29 -5.39 -8.95 18.00
CA HIS A 29 -5.30 -9.82 19.16
C HIS A 29 -4.38 -11.03 18.93
N CYS A 30 -4.33 -11.53 17.69
CA CYS A 30 -3.59 -12.75 17.32
C CYS A 30 -2.16 -12.48 16.84
N SER A 31 -1.86 -11.29 16.31
CA SER A 31 -0.60 -11.02 15.62
C SER A 31 0.21 -9.87 16.21
N ARG A 32 1.35 -10.22 16.85
CA ARG A 32 2.35 -9.23 17.27
C ARG A 32 3.01 -8.52 16.07
N PHE A 33 3.13 -9.21 14.96
CA PHE A 33 3.65 -8.62 13.72
C PHE A 33 2.76 -7.50 13.24
N LEU A 34 1.44 -7.75 13.13
CA LEU A 34 0.47 -6.75 12.67
C LEU A 34 0.49 -5.52 13.59
N ARG A 35 0.49 -5.71 14.92
CA ARG A 35 0.58 -4.60 15.87
C ARG A 35 1.80 -3.71 15.59
N ARG A 36 2.98 -4.28 15.48
CA ARG A 36 4.21 -3.53 15.18
C ARG A 36 4.16 -2.80 13.84
N GLN A 37 3.52 -3.41 12.82
CA GLN A 37 3.36 -2.76 11.53
C GLN A 37 2.46 -1.52 11.62
N LEU A 38 1.34 -1.62 12.32
CA LEU A 38 0.41 -0.49 12.48
C LEU A 38 0.98 0.60 13.38
N ASP A 39 1.66 0.25 14.48
CA ASP A 39 2.31 1.21 15.37
C ASP A 39 3.38 2.04 14.65
N SER A 40 4.16 1.40 13.77
CA SER A 40 5.24 2.07 13.03
C SER A 40 4.77 2.78 11.75
N ARG A 41 3.55 2.54 11.29
CA ARG A 41 3.02 3.05 10.01
C ARG A 41 1.54 3.43 10.13
N PRO A 42 1.22 4.63 10.66
CA PRO A 42 -0.18 5.07 10.83
C PRO A 42 -1.02 5.01 9.54
N TRP A 43 -0.42 5.35 8.39
CA TRP A 43 -1.08 5.28 7.07
C TRP A 43 -1.60 3.88 6.72
N LEU A 44 -0.99 2.82 7.29
CA LEU A 44 -1.35 1.43 6.98
C LEU A 44 -2.70 1.05 7.56
N ALA A 45 -3.07 1.59 8.73
CA ALA A 45 -4.36 1.34 9.36
C ALA A 45 -5.52 1.82 8.49
N GLU A 46 -5.43 3.04 7.96
CA GLU A 46 -6.44 3.62 7.08
C GLU A 46 -6.58 2.82 5.78
N ARG A 47 -5.43 2.47 5.17
CA ARG A 47 -5.44 1.71 3.93
C ARG A 47 -6.00 0.29 4.10
N LEU A 48 -5.68 -0.37 5.19
CA LEU A 48 -6.28 -1.66 5.54
C LEU A 48 -7.79 -1.53 5.76
N ALA A 49 -8.23 -0.54 6.53
CA ALA A 49 -9.65 -0.32 6.78
C ALA A 49 -10.44 -0.09 5.49
N ALA A 50 -9.86 0.62 4.53
CA ALA A 50 -10.48 0.89 3.24
C ALA A 50 -10.53 -0.34 2.30
N SER A 51 -9.61 -1.30 2.44
CA SER A 51 -9.44 -2.40 1.49
C SER A 51 -9.84 -3.78 2.00
N ILE A 52 -10.00 -3.96 3.32
CA ILE A 52 -10.11 -5.30 3.93
C ILE A 52 -11.37 -6.08 3.53
N GLY A 53 -12.40 -5.39 3.04
CA GLY A 53 -13.68 -5.99 2.67
C GLY A 53 -13.65 -6.91 1.43
N ALA A 54 -12.62 -6.81 0.61
CA ALA A 54 -12.50 -7.58 -0.62
C ALA A 54 -11.04 -8.04 -0.85
N PRO A 55 -10.81 -9.11 -1.66
CA PRO A 55 -9.49 -9.47 -2.13
C PRO A 55 -8.80 -8.32 -2.87
N LEU A 56 -7.48 -8.22 -2.76
CA LEU A 56 -6.71 -7.30 -3.59
C LEU A 56 -6.56 -7.88 -5.01
N ASP A 57 -6.74 -7.01 -5.99
CA ASP A 57 -6.57 -7.34 -7.40
C ASP A 57 -5.48 -6.49 -8.07
N THR A 58 -5.22 -6.76 -9.34
CA THR A 58 -4.26 -6.02 -10.16
C THR A 58 -4.59 -4.52 -10.21
N THR A 59 -5.86 -4.17 -10.25
CA THR A 59 -6.32 -2.78 -10.32
C THR A 59 -5.95 -2.03 -9.05
N ALA A 60 -6.24 -2.62 -7.89
CA ALA A 60 -5.93 -2.02 -6.58
C ALA A 60 -4.42 -1.72 -6.41
N LEU A 61 -3.54 -2.65 -6.82
CA LEU A 61 -2.10 -2.45 -6.73
C LEU A 61 -1.59 -1.42 -7.74
N ARG A 62 -2.11 -1.41 -8.96
CA ARG A 62 -1.75 -0.42 -9.99
C ARG A 62 -2.24 0.98 -9.64
N ASP A 63 -3.42 1.11 -9.06
CA ASP A 63 -3.94 2.38 -8.58
C ASP A 63 -3.08 2.93 -7.43
N TYR A 64 -2.66 2.08 -6.50
CA TYR A 64 -1.72 2.45 -5.46
C TYR A 64 -0.41 3.03 -6.03
N LEU A 65 0.18 2.36 -7.01
CA LEU A 65 1.42 2.84 -7.66
C LEU A 65 1.23 4.17 -8.38
N ARG A 66 0.05 4.39 -8.95
CA ARG A 66 -0.31 5.65 -9.61
C ARG A 66 -0.52 6.78 -8.60
N GLU A 67 -1.17 6.50 -7.47
CA GLU A 67 -1.35 7.45 -6.37
C GLU A 67 0.00 7.92 -5.80
N GLU A 68 0.92 6.98 -5.57
CA GLU A 68 2.26 7.26 -5.04
C GLU A 68 3.20 7.88 -6.09
N LYS A 69 2.78 7.99 -7.37
CA LYS A 69 3.56 8.55 -8.49
C LYS A 69 4.96 7.94 -8.55
N VAL A 70 5.00 6.61 -8.68
CA VAL A 70 6.26 5.86 -8.62
C VAL A 70 7.22 6.30 -9.74
N ASP A 71 8.46 6.59 -9.36
CA ASP A 71 9.59 6.94 -10.23
C ASP A 71 10.89 6.30 -9.73
N ASP A 72 12.03 6.59 -10.37
CA ASP A 72 13.35 6.04 -10.01
C ASP A 72 13.83 6.51 -8.64
N ASN A 73 13.41 7.69 -8.17
CA ASN A 73 13.83 8.24 -6.88
C ASN A 73 13.10 7.59 -5.70
N ASN A 74 11.83 7.23 -5.89
CA ASN A 74 10.98 6.71 -4.83
C ASN A 74 10.65 5.21 -4.96
N LEU A 75 11.03 4.54 -6.06
CA LEU A 75 10.70 3.15 -6.37
C LEU A 75 10.83 2.20 -5.17
N LYS A 76 11.99 2.20 -4.52
CA LYS A 76 12.26 1.30 -3.39
C LYS A 76 11.32 1.55 -2.22
N THR A 77 11.03 2.81 -1.94
CA THR A 77 10.16 3.22 -0.83
C THR A 77 8.71 2.85 -1.12
N VAL A 78 8.24 3.12 -2.34
CA VAL A 78 6.87 2.78 -2.76
C VAL A 78 6.65 1.29 -2.77
N LEU A 79 7.57 0.49 -3.33
CA LEU A 79 7.46 -0.97 -3.33
C LEU A 79 7.50 -1.57 -1.92
N ARG A 80 8.30 -1.01 -0.99
CA ARG A 80 8.30 -1.45 0.42
C ARG A 80 6.98 -1.15 1.12
N LYS A 81 6.40 0.01 0.88
CA LYS A 81 5.08 0.36 1.40
C LYS A 81 3.99 -0.56 0.83
N MET A 82 3.96 -0.75 -0.48
CA MET A 82 3.03 -1.67 -1.14
C MET A 82 3.12 -3.08 -0.56
N ARG A 83 4.33 -3.60 -0.41
CA ARG A 83 4.56 -4.91 0.21
C ARG A 83 4.01 -4.97 1.65
N ALA A 84 4.25 -3.95 2.47
CA ALA A 84 3.76 -3.90 3.84
C ALA A 84 2.23 -3.94 3.88
N TRP A 85 1.56 -3.17 3.02
CA TRP A 85 0.11 -3.17 2.89
C TRP A 85 -0.44 -4.54 2.47
N VAL A 86 0.08 -5.11 1.37
CA VAL A 86 -0.40 -6.38 0.82
C VAL A 86 -0.22 -7.52 1.80
N ILE A 87 0.94 -7.62 2.47
CA ILE A 87 1.20 -8.67 3.47
C ILE A 87 0.25 -8.52 4.67
N CYS A 88 0.07 -7.31 5.19
CA CYS A 88 -0.85 -7.10 6.32
C CYS A 88 -2.30 -7.34 5.92
N HIS A 89 -2.70 -6.98 4.70
CA HIS A 89 -4.03 -7.26 4.16
C HIS A 89 -4.31 -8.77 4.08
N ALA A 90 -3.40 -9.53 3.46
CA ALA A 90 -3.52 -10.99 3.36
C ALA A 90 -3.55 -11.64 4.76
N LEU A 91 -2.67 -11.19 5.66
CA LEU A 91 -2.62 -11.68 7.05
C LEU A 91 -3.94 -11.45 7.81
N VAL A 92 -4.51 -10.25 7.72
CA VAL A 92 -5.79 -9.94 8.39
C VAL A 92 -6.91 -10.79 7.84
N ARG A 93 -7.01 -10.93 6.51
CA ARG A 93 -8.05 -11.73 5.87
C ARG A 93 -7.92 -13.23 6.19
N ASP A 94 -6.71 -13.74 6.26
CA ASP A 94 -6.44 -15.13 6.66
C ASP A 94 -6.85 -15.39 8.13
N ILE A 95 -6.40 -14.54 9.06
CA ILE A 95 -6.74 -14.68 10.50
C ILE A 95 -8.25 -14.54 10.71
N ALA A 96 -8.89 -13.59 10.04
CA ALA A 96 -10.33 -13.35 10.13
C ALA A 96 -11.17 -14.39 9.34
N ARG A 97 -10.55 -15.36 8.69
CA ARG A 97 -11.22 -16.39 7.87
C ARG A 97 -12.01 -15.81 6.69
N LEU A 98 -11.58 -14.67 6.16
CA LEU A 98 -12.13 -14.02 4.97
C LEU A 98 -11.43 -14.47 3.68
N ALA A 99 -10.25 -15.04 3.80
CA ALA A 99 -9.45 -15.60 2.69
C ALA A 99 -9.19 -17.07 2.93
N ASP A 100 -9.08 -17.82 1.84
CA ASP A 100 -8.54 -19.19 1.83
C ASP A 100 -7.06 -19.17 1.39
N LEU A 101 -6.43 -20.35 1.41
CA LEU A 101 -5.03 -20.49 1.01
C LEU A 101 -4.80 -20.06 -0.45
N THR A 102 -5.77 -20.28 -1.32
CA THR A 102 -5.71 -19.91 -2.74
C THR A 102 -5.62 -18.41 -2.87
N GLU A 103 -6.52 -17.67 -2.23
CA GLU A 103 -6.51 -16.20 -2.23
C GLU A 103 -5.18 -15.63 -1.69
N VAL A 104 -4.68 -16.18 -0.57
CA VAL A 104 -3.39 -15.74 0.00
C VAL A 104 -2.25 -15.95 -0.98
N THR A 105 -2.20 -17.11 -1.64
CA THR A 105 -1.15 -17.46 -2.60
C THR A 105 -1.23 -16.58 -3.85
N GLU A 106 -2.42 -16.37 -4.39
CA GLU A 106 -2.66 -15.48 -5.54
C GLU A 106 -2.28 -14.05 -5.22
N THR A 107 -2.63 -13.55 -4.03
CA THR A 107 -2.26 -12.20 -3.57
C THR A 107 -0.74 -12.02 -3.49
N MET A 108 0.00 -13.04 -3.00
CA MET A 108 1.47 -13.00 -2.94
C MET A 108 2.09 -13.04 -4.33
N THR A 109 1.55 -13.84 -5.24
CA THR A 109 1.99 -13.91 -6.64
C THR A 109 1.75 -12.57 -7.35
N LEU A 110 0.57 -12.00 -7.18
CA LEU A 110 0.21 -10.69 -7.73
C LEU A 110 1.16 -9.58 -7.23
N LEU A 111 1.49 -9.59 -5.95
CA LEU A 111 2.46 -8.65 -5.39
C LEU A 111 3.83 -8.78 -6.06
N ALA A 112 4.31 -10.02 -6.25
CA ALA A 112 5.60 -10.27 -6.86
C ALA A 112 5.63 -9.81 -8.33
N ASP A 113 4.62 -10.15 -9.10
CA ASP A 113 4.49 -9.80 -10.52
C ASP A 113 4.46 -8.28 -10.71
N ILE A 114 3.57 -7.59 -10.01
CA ILE A 114 3.44 -6.12 -10.08
C ILE A 114 4.73 -5.41 -9.63
N ALA A 115 5.39 -5.92 -8.59
CA ALA A 115 6.63 -5.32 -8.12
C ALA A 115 7.77 -5.45 -9.15
N VAL A 116 7.89 -6.61 -9.79
CA VAL A 116 8.90 -6.86 -10.83
C VAL A 116 8.62 -6.04 -12.09
N GLU A 117 7.37 -6.03 -12.57
CA GLU A 117 6.96 -5.21 -13.72
C GLU A 117 7.25 -3.74 -13.47
N THR A 118 6.84 -3.21 -12.31
CA THR A 118 7.05 -1.80 -11.96
C THR A 118 8.54 -1.45 -11.90
N ALA A 119 9.35 -2.30 -11.25
CA ALA A 119 10.79 -2.07 -11.18
C ALA A 119 11.44 -2.10 -12.58
N HIS A 120 11.06 -3.06 -13.41
CA HIS A 120 11.55 -3.17 -14.78
C HIS A 120 11.22 -1.91 -15.59
N ASP A 121 9.98 -1.44 -15.56
CA ASP A 121 9.52 -0.31 -16.35
C ASP A 121 10.20 1.00 -15.93
N VAL A 122 10.29 1.25 -14.62
CA VAL A 122 10.96 2.44 -14.08
C VAL A 122 12.45 2.44 -14.45
N LEU A 123 13.14 1.32 -14.24
CA LEU A 123 14.57 1.22 -14.55
C LEU A 123 14.85 1.29 -16.05
N ARG A 124 13.99 0.69 -16.88
CA ARG A 124 14.08 0.80 -18.34
C ARG A 124 13.91 2.24 -18.80
N ALA A 125 12.91 2.95 -18.30
CA ALA A 125 12.71 4.36 -18.61
C ALA A 125 13.92 5.22 -18.22
N GLN A 126 14.54 4.94 -17.06
CA GLN A 126 15.76 5.60 -16.61
C GLN A 126 16.96 5.35 -17.54
N LEU A 127 17.15 4.10 -17.99
CA LEU A 127 18.23 3.77 -18.93
C LEU A 127 18.05 4.46 -20.28
N VAL A 128 16.83 4.50 -20.81
CA VAL A 128 16.50 5.20 -22.05
C VAL A 128 16.77 6.69 -21.92
N ALA A 129 16.35 7.31 -20.81
CA ALA A 129 16.59 8.74 -20.56
C ALA A 129 18.09 9.08 -20.45
N ARG A 130 18.92 8.16 -19.96
CA ARG A 130 20.40 8.32 -19.90
C ARG A 130 21.10 8.07 -21.23
N GLY A 131 20.38 7.81 -22.33
CA GLY A 131 20.95 7.62 -23.66
C GLY A 131 21.62 6.26 -23.88
N VAL A 132 21.40 5.28 -23.02
CA VAL A 132 21.79 3.89 -23.26
C VAL A 132 20.83 3.31 -24.31
N ARG A 133 21.06 3.63 -25.56
CA ARG A 133 20.43 2.92 -26.67
C ARG A 133 20.96 1.49 -26.63
N GLY A 134 20.06 0.54 -26.45
CA GLY A 134 20.41 -0.87 -26.55
C GLY A 134 21.22 -1.07 -27.82
N CYS A 135 22.31 -1.81 -27.72
CA CYS A 135 23.19 -2.16 -28.81
C CYS A 135 22.33 -2.79 -29.90
N GLY A 136 21.91 -1.97 -30.87
CA GLY A 136 21.28 -2.42 -32.10
C GLY A 136 22.29 -3.29 -32.81
N ARG A 137 21.96 -4.56 -32.99
CA ARG A 137 22.67 -5.52 -33.80
C ARG A 137 22.97 -4.85 -35.15
N ALA A 138 24.19 -4.42 -35.35
CA ALA A 138 24.63 -3.98 -36.64
C ALA A 138 24.44 -5.16 -37.62
N ALA A 139 23.50 -5.03 -38.54
CA ALA A 139 23.45 -5.90 -39.71
C ALA A 139 24.75 -5.69 -40.45
N ALA A 140 25.55 -6.71 -40.51
CA ALA A 140 26.74 -6.75 -41.39
C ALA A 140 26.25 -6.80 -42.84
N PRO A 141 27.01 -6.16 -43.78
CA PRO A 141 26.71 -6.15 -45.21
C PRO A 141 26.78 -7.55 -45.83
#